data_ef43ac767e577ac873c9105fb222cc66
#
_entry.id   ef43ac767e577ac873c9105fb222cc66
#
_cell.length_a   1.000
_cell.length_b   1.000
_cell.length_c   1.000
_cell.angle_alpha   90.00
_cell.angle_beta   90.00
_cell.angle_gamma   90.00
#
_symmetry.space_group_name_H-M   'P 1'
#
loop_
_entity.id
_entity.type
_entity.pdbx_description
1 polymer ?
#
loop_
_entity_poly.entity_id
_entity_poly.type
_entity_poly.pdbx_seq_one_letter_code
_entity_poly.pdbx_strand_id
1 'polypeptide(L)'
;LALLVNHSLGDPVLSITDLPRDHVYPDASLALDIENTGLKLASVRAMIGQAIFGQEEVIDLSLVTLLAGGHLLLVGVPGLAKTRLVETLGTVLGLDERRVQCTPDLMPADILGSEVLEEGEHGRRAFRFIPGPVFAQLLMADEINRASPRTQSALLQAMQEGRVSVAGQYHPLPRPFHVLATQNPLEQEGTYPLPEAQLDRFLLQVDVTYPERDAERLMMIATTGAASATVRPVLTAAELQAAQELVRRVPVGDSVVDGILDLVRSGRPETSDVAEVRRHVAWGPGPRAAQALMLASRARALMDGRYTPSRDDVVALAKPVLRHRMALNFSARAEGITLDAVIDRLCAPLA
;
A
#
# COMPACT_ATOMS: atom_id res chain seq x y z
N LEU A 1 -10.18 12.69 12.21
CA LEU A 1 -11.31 13.50 11.71
C LEU A 1 -10.82 14.29 10.49
N ALA A 2 -11.18 13.87 9.31
CA ALA A 2 -11.24 14.49 7.99
C ALA A 2 -10.62 13.60 6.93
N LEU A 3 -11.30 12.49 6.64
CA LEU A 3 -11.42 11.99 5.28
C LEU A 3 -12.78 12.46 4.78
N LEU A 4 -12.95 13.76 4.71
CA LEU A 4 -13.97 14.37 3.87
C LEU A 4 -13.44 14.19 2.43
N VAL A 5 -13.97 13.17 1.74
CA VAL A 5 -14.21 13.24 0.32
C VAL A 5 -14.71 14.65 0.04
N ASN A 6 -14.16 15.32 -0.99
CA ASN A 6 -14.71 16.57 -1.51
C ASN A 6 -16.16 16.33 -1.95
N HIS A 7 -17.09 16.38 -1.03
CA HIS A 7 -18.51 16.56 -1.34
C HIS A 7 -18.72 18.04 -1.64
N SER A 8 -19.19 18.32 -2.84
CA SER A 8 -19.84 19.60 -3.16
C SER A 8 -20.93 19.84 -2.14
N LEU A 9 -21.04 21.08 -1.63
CA LEU A 9 -22.08 21.52 -0.72
C LEU A 9 -23.47 21.18 -1.30
N GLY A 10 -24.09 20.11 -0.80
CA GLY A 10 -25.44 19.69 -1.23
C GLY A 10 -25.75 18.20 -1.12
N ASP A 11 -24.75 17.32 -0.94
CA ASP A 11 -25.04 15.90 -0.81
C ASP A 11 -25.57 15.57 0.61
N PRO A 12 -26.64 14.75 0.72
CA PRO A 12 -27.20 14.39 2.02
C PRO A 12 -26.21 13.56 2.82
N VAL A 13 -26.01 13.90 4.09
CA VAL A 13 -25.25 13.08 5.04
C VAL A 13 -25.96 11.73 5.17
N LEU A 14 -25.34 10.65 4.72
CA LEU A 14 -25.87 9.30 4.86
C LEU A 14 -26.11 8.98 6.34
N SER A 15 -27.35 8.68 6.69
CA SER A 15 -27.71 8.13 8.00
C SER A 15 -27.29 6.66 8.07
N ILE A 16 -27.01 6.15 9.29
CA ILE A 16 -26.74 4.71 9.49
C ILE A 16 -27.91 3.86 9.03
N THR A 17 -29.13 4.42 8.97
CA THR A 17 -30.36 3.76 8.48
C THR A 17 -30.43 3.69 6.96
N ASP A 18 -29.63 4.48 6.23
CA ASP A 18 -29.65 4.55 4.76
C ASP A 18 -28.62 3.60 4.13
N LEU A 19 -27.86 2.86 4.95
CA LEU A 19 -26.97 1.83 4.46
C LEU A 19 -27.78 0.62 3.99
N PRO A 20 -27.54 0.10 2.76
CA PRO A 20 -28.22 -1.10 2.29
C PRO A 20 -27.89 -2.27 3.22
N ARG A 21 -28.93 -2.84 3.84
CA ARG A 21 -28.85 -4.01 4.72
C ARG A 21 -29.07 -5.33 3.99
N ASP A 22 -29.37 -5.27 2.70
CA ASP A 22 -29.65 -6.46 1.93
C ASP A 22 -28.36 -7.08 1.40
N HIS A 23 -28.29 -8.41 1.47
CA HIS A 23 -27.24 -9.21 0.83
C HIS A 23 -27.33 -9.00 -0.70
N VAL A 24 -26.59 -8.01 -1.19
CA VAL A 24 -26.56 -7.72 -2.61
C VAL A 24 -25.68 -8.76 -3.27
N TYR A 25 -26.30 -9.80 -3.82
CA TYR A 25 -25.63 -10.59 -4.85
C TYR A 25 -25.27 -9.64 -5.99
N PRO A 26 -24.05 -9.72 -6.53
CA PRO A 26 -23.68 -8.91 -7.67
C PRO A 26 -24.71 -9.17 -8.78
N ASP A 27 -25.15 -8.11 -9.45
CA ASP A 27 -25.92 -8.29 -10.68
C ASP A 27 -25.06 -9.01 -11.73
N ALA A 28 -25.68 -9.57 -12.76
CA ALA A 28 -24.97 -10.37 -13.77
C ALA A 28 -23.83 -9.60 -14.44
N SER A 29 -23.95 -8.28 -14.55
CA SER A 29 -22.90 -7.40 -15.12
C SER A 29 -21.70 -7.30 -14.18
N LEU A 30 -21.94 -7.03 -12.89
CA LEU A 30 -20.88 -6.95 -11.88
C LEU A 30 -20.15 -8.29 -11.71
N ALA A 31 -20.90 -9.41 -11.74
CA ALA A 31 -20.31 -10.74 -11.68
C ALA A 31 -19.34 -10.99 -12.85
N LEU A 32 -19.76 -10.64 -14.07
CA LEU A 32 -18.94 -10.78 -15.27
C LEU A 32 -17.70 -9.89 -15.21
N ASP A 33 -17.84 -8.65 -14.72
CA ASP A 33 -16.72 -7.71 -14.52
C ASP A 33 -15.68 -8.29 -13.53
N ILE A 34 -16.15 -8.89 -12.42
CA ILE A 34 -15.28 -9.53 -11.42
C ILE A 34 -14.53 -10.71 -12.02
N GLU A 35 -15.23 -11.62 -12.73
CA GLU A 35 -14.60 -12.78 -13.36
C GLU A 35 -13.54 -12.36 -14.40
N ASN A 36 -13.88 -11.47 -15.31
CA ASN A 36 -12.97 -11.00 -16.35
C ASN A 36 -11.74 -10.30 -15.77
N THR A 37 -11.94 -9.49 -14.73
CA THR A 37 -10.85 -8.80 -14.04
C THR A 37 -9.98 -9.81 -13.30
N GLY A 38 -10.55 -10.78 -12.60
CA GLY A 38 -9.83 -11.86 -11.93
C GLY A 38 -8.93 -12.65 -12.89
N LEU A 39 -9.41 -13.02 -14.08
CA LEU A 39 -8.60 -13.70 -15.11
C LEU A 39 -7.42 -12.84 -15.58
N LYS A 40 -7.63 -11.55 -15.79
CA LYS A 40 -6.53 -10.63 -16.13
C LYS A 40 -5.50 -10.52 -15.01
N LEU A 41 -5.95 -10.41 -13.75
CA LEU A 41 -5.08 -10.32 -12.59
C LEU A 41 -4.29 -11.61 -12.34
N ALA A 42 -4.86 -12.77 -12.63
CA ALA A 42 -4.13 -14.03 -12.64
C ALA A 42 -2.99 -14.01 -13.68
N SER A 43 -3.23 -13.45 -14.85
CA SER A 43 -2.20 -13.28 -15.89
C SER A 43 -1.12 -12.27 -15.47
N VAL A 44 -1.48 -11.19 -14.75
CA VAL A 44 -0.55 -10.22 -14.15
C VAL A 44 0.37 -10.93 -13.15
N ARG A 45 -0.23 -11.69 -12.20
CA ARG A 45 0.51 -12.46 -11.19
C ARG A 45 1.50 -13.45 -11.84
N ALA A 46 1.06 -14.20 -12.84
CA ALA A 46 1.89 -15.14 -13.56
C ALA A 46 3.05 -14.45 -14.30
N MET A 47 2.84 -13.27 -14.89
CA MET A 47 3.87 -12.50 -15.58
C MET A 47 4.92 -11.97 -14.59
N ILE A 48 4.52 -11.48 -13.41
CA ILE A 48 5.45 -11.02 -12.37
C ILE A 48 6.27 -12.19 -11.84
N GLY A 49 5.64 -13.36 -11.61
CA GLY A 49 6.31 -14.58 -11.14
C GLY A 49 7.40 -15.11 -12.08
N GLN A 50 7.42 -14.71 -13.36
CA GLN A 50 8.52 -15.03 -14.27
C GLN A 50 9.81 -14.23 -13.97
N ALA A 51 9.71 -13.10 -13.31
CA ALA A 51 10.85 -12.23 -13.00
C ALA A 51 11.22 -12.21 -11.51
N ILE A 52 10.25 -12.49 -10.63
CA ILE A 52 10.38 -12.47 -9.16
C ILE A 52 10.12 -13.88 -8.64
N PHE A 53 11.11 -14.49 -8.02
CA PHE A 53 11.08 -15.89 -7.59
C PHE A 53 10.93 -16.01 -6.07
N GLY A 54 10.02 -16.87 -5.59
CA GLY A 54 9.85 -17.20 -4.18
C GLY A 54 9.37 -16.05 -3.31
N GLN A 55 8.65 -15.10 -3.90
CA GLN A 55 8.10 -13.92 -3.24
C GLN A 55 6.60 -13.76 -3.58
N GLU A 56 5.89 -14.90 -3.69
CA GLU A 56 4.50 -14.94 -4.13
C GLU A 56 3.60 -14.10 -3.22
N GLU A 57 3.80 -14.19 -1.90
CA GLU A 57 3.06 -13.39 -0.93
C GLU A 57 3.33 -11.88 -1.09
N VAL A 58 4.60 -11.51 -1.33
CA VAL A 58 4.98 -10.10 -1.54
C VAL A 58 4.36 -9.56 -2.82
N ILE A 59 4.32 -10.37 -3.89
CA ILE A 59 3.65 -10.03 -5.16
C ILE A 59 2.16 -9.80 -4.90
N ASP A 60 1.50 -10.73 -4.22
CA ASP A 60 0.07 -10.68 -3.95
C ASP A 60 -0.32 -9.47 -3.11
N LEU A 61 0.40 -9.21 -2.03
CA LEU A 61 0.15 -8.06 -1.17
C LEU A 61 0.46 -6.72 -1.88
N SER A 62 1.44 -6.72 -2.79
CA SER A 62 1.71 -5.56 -3.64
C SER A 62 0.54 -5.29 -4.59
N LEU A 63 0.03 -6.33 -5.27
CA LEU A 63 -1.12 -6.21 -6.16
C LEU A 63 -2.39 -5.81 -5.39
N VAL A 64 -2.66 -6.41 -4.22
CA VAL A 64 -3.76 -6.02 -3.33
C VAL A 64 -3.67 -4.54 -2.98
N THR A 65 -2.46 -4.04 -2.66
CA THR A 65 -2.25 -2.63 -2.34
C THR A 65 -2.59 -1.71 -3.51
N LEU A 66 -2.10 -2.03 -4.71
CA LEU A 66 -2.33 -1.23 -5.91
C LEU A 66 -3.81 -1.25 -6.33
N LEU A 67 -4.46 -2.40 -6.27
CA LEU A 67 -5.90 -2.57 -6.54
C LEU A 67 -6.77 -1.82 -5.52
N ALA A 68 -6.37 -1.78 -4.25
CA ALA A 68 -7.05 -0.99 -3.22
C ALA A 68 -6.84 0.53 -3.37
N GLY A 69 -5.98 0.97 -4.31
CA GLY A 69 -5.64 2.38 -4.50
C GLY A 69 -4.71 2.94 -3.42
N GLY A 70 -3.96 2.06 -2.72
CA GLY A 70 -3.11 2.42 -1.59
C GLY A 70 -1.62 2.61 -1.93
N HIS A 71 -0.83 2.79 -0.88
CA HIS A 71 0.62 2.85 -0.90
C HIS A 71 1.19 1.70 -0.06
N LEU A 72 2.38 1.22 -0.39
CA LEU A 72 3.01 0.05 0.21
C LEU A 72 4.32 0.41 0.90
N LEU A 73 4.56 -0.16 2.08
CA LEU A 73 5.86 -0.15 2.74
C LEU A 73 6.46 -1.56 2.70
N LEU A 74 7.59 -1.70 2.00
CA LEU A 74 8.37 -2.93 1.92
C LEU A 74 9.52 -2.87 2.93
N VAL A 75 9.48 -3.71 3.95
CA VAL A 75 10.52 -3.79 4.97
C VAL A 75 11.37 -5.02 4.73
N GLY A 76 12.67 -4.87 4.62
CA GLY A 76 13.56 -6.02 4.41
C GLY A 76 15.00 -5.61 4.12
N VAL A 77 15.91 -6.55 4.31
CA VAL A 77 17.34 -6.34 4.09
C VAL A 77 17.65 -6.05 2.61
N PRO A 78 18.79 -5.42 2.29
CA PRO A 78 19.23 -5.21 0.92
C PRO A 78 19.37 -6.53 0.15
N GLY A 79 19.23 -6.48 -1.17
CA GLY A 79 19.45 -7.64 -2.05
C GLY A 79 18.23 -8.55 -2.25
N LEU A 80 17.07 -8.28 -1.64
CA LEU A 80 15.85 -9.07 -1.78
C LEU A 80 14.96 -8.66 -2.96
N ALA A 81 15.53 -8.18 -4.04
CA ALA A 81 14.86 -7.83 -5.29
C ALA A 81 13.72 -6.80 -5.18
N LYS A 82 13.67 -5.98 -4.12
CA LYS A 82 12.60 -4.96 -3.93
C LYS A 82 12.52 -3.99 -5.12
N THR A 83 13.66 -3.50 -5.61
CA THR A 83 13.71 -2.61 -6.79
C THR A 83 13.18 -3.31 -8.02
N ARG A 84 13.63 -4.55 -8.29
CA ARG A 84 13.17 -5.33 -9.42
C ARG A 84 11.67 -5.63 -9.37
N LEU A 85 11.11 -5.84 -8.18
CA LEU A 85 9.67 -6.02 -8.00
C LEU A 85 8.90 -4.77 -8.45
N VAL A 86 9.35 -3.57 -8.03
CA VAL A 86 8.66 -2.31 -8.38
C VAL A 86 8.75 -2.05 -9.89
N GLU A 87 9.92 -2.20 -10.50
CA GLU A 87 10.12 -2.08 -11.96
C GLU A 87 9.25 -3.08 -12.73
N THR A 88 9.16 -4.32 -12.23
CA THR A 88 8.32 -5.36 -12.83
C THR A 88 6.83 -5.00 -12.73
N LEU A 89 6.39 -4.52 -11.56
CA LEU A 89 5.01 -4.06 -11.36
C LEU A 89 4.69 -2.89 -12.30
N GLY A 90 5.56 -1.89 -12.41
CA GLY A 90 5.40 -0.76 -13.32
C GLY A 90 5.23 -1.23 -14.77
N THR A 91 6.10 -2.13 -15.23
CA THR A 91 6.05 -2.68 -16.58
C THR A 91 4.78 -3.48 -16.83
N VAL A 92 4.44 -4.44 -15.95
CA VAL A 92 3.30 -5.35 -16.14
C VAL A 92 1.96 -4.62 -16.08
N LEU A 93 1.86 -3.59 -15.23
CA LEU A 93 0.65 -2.77 -15.06
C LEU A 93 0.60 -1.57 -16.02
N GLY A 94 1.62 -1.39 -16.87
CA GLY A 94 1.68 -0.30 -17.85
C GLY A 94 1.69 1.09 -17.21
N LEU A 95 2.39 1.24 -16.08
CA LEU A 95 2.49 2.49 -15.33
C LEU A 95 3.79 3.23 -15.66
N ASP A 96 3.73 4.57 -15.70
CA ASP A 96 4.92 5.41 -15.65
C ASP A 96 5.56 5.27 -14.25
N GLU A 97 6.74 4.66 -14.22
CA GLU A 97 7.46 4.34 -12.98
C GLU A 97 8.71 5.21 -12.86
N ARG A 98 8.94 5.71 -11.65
CA ARG A 98 10.17 6.42 -11.29
C ARG A 98 10.70 5.96 -9.95
N ARG A 99 12.02 6.07 -9.78
CA ARG A 99 12.71 5.73 -8.53
C ARG A 99 13.42 6.95 -7.96
N VAL A 100 13.33 7.08 -6.63
CA VAL A 100 14.10 8.03 -5.83
C VAL A 100 14.84 7.25 -4.76
N GLN A 101 16.17 7.35 -4.76
CA GLN A 101 17.00 6.87 -3.65
C GLN A 101 17.01 7.93 -2.55
N CYS A 102 16.49 7.59 -1.38
CA CYS A 102 16.48 8.49 -0.25
C CYS A 102 17.87 8.55 0.41
N THR A 103 18.36 9.77 0.65
CA THR A 103 19.61 10.07 1.33
C THR A 103 19.37 11.18 2.34
N PRO A 104 20.24 11.37 3.37
CA PRO A 104 20.06 12.43 4.37
C PRO A 104 20.06 13.84 3.80
N ASP A 105 20.73 14.07 2.70
CA ASP A 105 20.85 15.36 1.99
C ASP A 105 19.74 15.59 0.97
N LEU A 106 18.91 14.59 0.66
CA LEU A 106 17.79 14.72 -0.26
C LEU A 106 16.79 15.77 0.22
N MET A 107 16.54 16.77 -0.61
CA MET A 107 15.62 17.86 -0.31
C MET A 107 14.19 17.56 -0.81
N PRO A 108 13.14 18.15 -0.22
CA PRO A 108 11.77 18.02 -0.73
C PRO A 108 11.64 18.43 -2.21
N ALA A 109 12.37 19.46 -2.64
CA ALA A 109 12.35 19.92 -4.03
C ALA A 109 12.87 18.88 -5.03
N ASP A 110 13.79 18.01 -4.60
CA ASP A 110 14.32 16.94 -5.46
C ASP A 110 13.25 15.87 -5.77
N ILE A 111 12.26 15.71 -4.89
CA ILE A 111 11.14 14.79 -5.09
C ILE A 111 9.94 15.49 -5.73
N LEU A 112 9.57 16.66 -5.21
CA LEU A 112 8.35 17.36 -5.61
C LEU A 112 8.51 18.19 -6.89
N GLY A 113 9.74 18.58 -7.19
CA GLY A 113 10.02 19.55 -8.22
C GLY A 113 10.16 20.97 -7.66
N SER A 114 10.56 21.89 -8.52
CA SER A 114 10.86 23.28 -8.16
C SER A 114 10.51 24.25 -9.29
N GLU A 115 10.33 25.52 -8.93
CA GLU A 115 10.26 26.59 -9.94
C GLU A 115 11.65 27.06 -10.32
N VAL A 116 11.88 27.19 -11.62
CA VAL A 116 13.12 27.73 -12.20
C VAL A 116 12.79 29.00 -12.94
N LEU A 117 13.62 30.04 -12.76
CA LEU A 117 13.50 31.27 -13.51
C LEU A 117 14.10 31.07 -14.91
N GLU A 118 13.26 31.04 -15.92
CA GLU A 118 13.67 30.95 -17.32
C GLU A 118 13.62 32.36 -17.97
N GLU A 119 14.64 32.66 -18.76
CA GLU A 119 14.65 33.84 -19.60
C GLU A 119 14.11 33.45 -21.00
N GLY A 120 12.89 33.85 -21.29
CA GLY A 120 12.23 33.57 -22.57
C GLY A 120 12.73 34.50 -23.68
N GLU A 121 12.22 34.25 -24.90
CA GLU A 121 12.44 35.13 -26.05
C GLU A 121 12.04 36.58 -25.70
N HIS A 122 12.90 37.54 -25.99
CA HIS A 122 12.79 38.99 -25.69
C HIS A 122 13.13 39.40 -24.24
N GLY A 123 13.96 38.63 -23.48
CA GLY A 123 14.47 39.02 -22.17
C GLY A 123 13.39 39.05 -21.06
N ARG A 124 12.21 38.50 -21.29
CA ARG A 124 11.16 38.33 -20.25
C ARG A 124 11.51 37.16 -19.38
N ARG A 125 11.61 37.39 -18.07
CA ARG A 125 11.81 36.33 -17.07
C ARG A 125 10.48 35.81 -16.59
N ALA A 126 10.30 34.50 -16.64
CA ALA A 126 9.12 33.80 -16.11
C ALA A 126 9.54 32.61 -15.25
N PHE A 127 8.80 32.37 -14.18
CA PHE A 127 8.97 31.15 -13.41
C PHE A 127 8.28 29.99 -14.14
N ARG A 128 9.00 28.89 -14.28
CA ARG A 128 8.49 27.64 -14.82
C ARG A 128 8.63 26.54 -13.78
N PHE A 129 7.55 25.82 -13.53
CA PHE A 129 7.58 24.64 -12.69
C PHE A 129 8.21 23.47 -13.44
N ILE A 130 9.23 22.87 -12.84
CA ILE A 130 9.85 21.61 -13.31
C ILE A 130 9.39 20.50 -12.37
N PRO A 131 8.54 19.54 -12.87
CA PRO A 131 8.04 18.44 -12.05
C PRO A 131 9.17 17.53 -11.61
N GLY A 132 9.16 17.16 -10.32
CA GLY A 132 10.04 16.16 -9.76
C GLY A 132 9.60 14.73 -10.06
N PRO A 133 10.35 13.72 -9.59
CA PRO A 133 10.03 12.31 -9.80
C PRO A 133 8.70 11.86 -9.20
N VAL A 134 8.11 12.60 -8.25
CA VAL A 134 6.77 12.30 -7.72
C VAL A 134 5.66 12.37 -8.78
N PHE A 135 5.91 13.05 -9.90
CA PHE A 135 5.00 13.10 -11.04
C PHE A 135 5.12 11.85 -11.91
N ALA A 136 4.95 10.69 -11.27
CA ALA A 136 4.87 9.37 -11.86
C ALA A 136 3.60 8.68 -11.38
N GLN A 137 3.18 7.60 -12.07
CA GLN A 137 2.04 6.79 -11.62
C GLN A 137 2.45 5.78 -10.55
N LEU A 138 3.70 5.33 -10.59
CA LEU A 138 4.31 4.46 -9.60
C LEU A 138 5.67 5.05 -9.19
N LEU A 139 5.77 5.52 -7.96
CA LEU A 139 7.01 6.03 -7.40
C LEU A 139 7.62 5.01 -6.43
N MET A 140 8.84 4.58 -6.71
CA MET A 140 9.65 3.87 -5.72
C MET A 140 10.43 4.88 -4.87
N ALA A 141 10.14 4.93 -3.56
CA ALA A 141 10.93 5.68 -2.58
C ALA A 141 11.86 4.70 -1.84
N ASP A 142 13.09 4.56 -2.32
CA ASP A 142 14.01 3.56 -1.78
C ASP A 142 14.71 4.08 -0.52
N GLU A 143 14.72 3.27 0.55
CA GLU A 143 15.27 3.58 1.87
C GLU A 143 14.68 4.87 2.48
N ILE A 144 13.35 4.98 2.53
CA ILE A 144 12.63 6.18 3.00
C ILE A 144 13.07 6.66 4.39
N ASN A 145 13.50 5.74 5.26
CA ASN A 145 14.02 6.05 6.59
C ASN A 145 15.37 6.80 6.58
N ARG A 146 16.07 6.92 5.43
CA ARG A 146 17.28 7.75 5.28
C ARG A 146 16.97 9.20 4.92
N ALA A 147 15.80 9.48 4.37
CA ALA A 147 15.40 10.85 4.07
C ALA A 147 15.18 11.65 5.37
N SER A 148 15.49 12.95 5.32
CA SER A 148 15.21 13.84 6.45
C SER A 148 13.71 13.87 6.79
N PRO A 149 13.31 14.15 8.05
CA PRO A 149 11.89 14.22 8.44
C PRO A 149 11.08 15.23 7.60
N ARG A 150 11.72 16.28 7.13
CA ARG A 150 11.10 17.28 6.24
C ARG A 150 10.77 16.68 4.88
N THR A 151 11.69 15.92 4.31
CA THR A 151 11.53 15.25 3.02
C THR A 151 10.51 14.12 3.09
N GLN A 152 10.56 13.31 4.17
CA GLN A 152 9.54 12.30 4.44
C GLN A 152 8.14 12.93 4.50
N SER A 153 7.98 14.01 5.29
CA SER A 153 6.69 14.70 5.45
C SER A 153 6.14 15.23 4.12
N ALA A 154 7.00 15.77 3.26
CA ALA A 154 6.62 16.28 1.95
C ALA A 154 6.10 15.17 1.02
N LEU A 155 6.81 14.03 0.95
CA LEU A 155 6.36 12.86 0.18
C LEU A 155 5.04 12.30 0.72
N LEU A 156 4.94 12.12 2.03
CA LEU A 156 3.75 11.58 2.68
C LEU A 156 2.52 12.51 2.56
N GLN A 157 2.74 13.83 2.47
CA GLN A 157 1.66 14.77 2.17
C GLN A 157 1.20 14.60 0.72
N ALA A 158 2.12 14.49 -0.24
CA ALA A 158 1.79 14.23 -1.65
C ALA A 158 0.99 12.92 -1.82
N MET A 159 1.36 11.85 -1.08
CA MET A 159 0.61 10.58 -1.05
C MET A 159 -0.83 10.76 -0.57
N GLN A 160 -1.05 11.57 0.44
CA GLN A 160 -2.39 11.77 1.02
C GLN A 160 -3.28 12.68 0.17
N GLU A 161 -2.69 13.75 -0.40
CA GLU A 161 -3.46 14.77 -1.10
C GLU A 161 -3.61 14.49 -2.61
N GLY A 162 -2.80 13.58 -3.18
CA GLY A 162 -2.75 13.33 -4.63
C GLY A 162 -2.31 14.57 -5.44
N ARG A 163 -1.63 15.50 -4.79
CA ARG A 163 -1.12 16.74 -5.38
C ARG A 163 0.08 17.25 -4.58
N VAL A 164 0.86 18.12 -5.18
CA VAL A 164 1.92 18.87 -4.51
C VAL A 164 1.63 20.37 -4.52
N SER A 165 2.13 21.09 -3.52
CA SER A 165 2.08 22.56 -3.47
C SER A 165 3.48 23.09 -3.61
N VAL A 166 3.73 23.88 -4.68
CA VAL A 166 5.01 24.54 -4.94
C VAL A 166 4.74 26.02 -5.22
N ALA A 167 5.45 26.90 -4.54
CA ALA A 167 5.29 28.37 -4.67
C ALA A 167 3.83 28.87 -4.56
N GLY A 168 3.01 28.20 -3.74
CA GLY A 168 1.59 28.56 -3.55
C GLY A 168 0.64 28.02 -4.63
N GLN A 169 1.14 27.29 -5.62
CA GLN A 169 0.33 26.64 -6.64
C GLN A 169 0.18 25.15 -6.37
N TYR A 170 -1.00 24.59 -6.69
CA TYR A 170 -1.28 23.17 -6.59
C TYR A 170 -1.08 22.49 -7.94
N HIS A 171 -0.26 21.43 -7.93
CA HIS A 171 -0.02 20.60 -9.10
C HIS A 171 -0.56 19.19 -8.82
N PRO A 172 -1.62 18.74 -9.54
CA PRO A 172 -2.18 17.40 -9.36
C PRO A 172 -1.18 16.34 -9.83
N LEU A 173 -1.10 15.24 -9.09
CA LEU A 173 -0.30 14.08 -9.49
C LEU A 173 -1.03 13.23 -10.55
N PRO A 174 -0.28 12.49 -11.38
CA PRO A 174 -0.86 11.53 -12.32
C PRO A 174 -1.76 10.50 -11.62
N ARG A 175 -2.75 9.98 -12.33
CA ARG A 175 -3.61 8.90 -11.82
C ARG A 175 -3.46 7.64 -12.69
N PRO A 176 -3.46 6.44 -12.07
CA PRO A 176 -3.37 6.20 -10.62
C PRO A 176 -2.04 6.70 -10.05
N PHE A 177 -1.98 7.00 -8.76
CA PHE A 177 -0.74 7.40 -8.07
C PHE A 177 -0.45 6.48 -6.90
N HIS A 178 0.68 5.80 -6.95
CA HIS A 178 1.12 4.88 -5.92
C HIS A 178 2.57 5.15 -5.51
N VAL A 179 2.84 4.95 -4.23
CA VAL A 179 4.21 4.95 -3.70
C VAL A 179 4.47 3.58 -3.10
N LEU A 180 5.55 2.95 -3.54
CA LEU A 180 6.14 1.78 -2.90
C LEU A 180 7.42 2.25 -2.23
N ALA A 181 7.35 2.42 -0.90
CA ALA A 181 8.52 2.81 -0.11
C ALA A 181 9.24 1.57 0.38
N THR A 182 10.58 1.62 0.44
CA THR A 182 11.37 0.57 1.08
C THR A 182 11.99 1.06 2.38
N GLN A 183 12.19 0.15 3.32
CA GLN A 183 12.90 0.40 4.56
C GLN A 183 13.86 -0.75 4.84
N ASN A 184 15.10 -0.42 5.19
CA ASN A 184 16.06 -1.40 5.69
C ASN A 184 16.03 -1.40 7.22
N PRO A 185 15.60 -2.49 7.88
CA PRO A 185 15.50 -2.54 9.34
C PRO A 185 16.85 -2.64 10.05
N LEU A 186 17.92 -3.01 9.34
CA LEU A 186 19.26 -3.19 9.92
C LEU A 186 20.06 -1.87 9.99
N GLU A 187 19.75 -0.92 9.12
CA GLU A 187 20.41 0.38 9.12
C GLU A 187 19.87 1.27 10.23
N GLN A 188 20.70 1.60 11.20
CA GLN A 188 20.39 2.51 12.30
C GLN A 188 21.14 3.84 12.19
N GLU A 189 22.36 3.84 11.64
CA GLU A 189 23.14 5.06 11.44
C GLU A 189 22.62 5.89 10.27
N GLY A 190 22.46 7.20 10.48
CA GLY A 190 21.97 8.13 9.45
C GLY A 190 20.52 7.91 9.03
N THR A 191 19.71 7.28 9.89
CA THR A 191 18.30 7.03 9.63
C THR A 191 17.38 7.85 10.55
N TYR A 192 16.21 8.18 10.03
CA TYR A 192 15.14 8.87 10.74
C TYR A 192 13.90 7.95 10.72
N PRO A 193 13.53 7.34 11.85
CA PRO A 193 12.34 6.49 11.89
C PRO A 193 11.09 7.28 11.52
N LEU A 194 10.21 6.65 10.74
CA LEU A 194 8.91 7.24 10.43
C LEU A 194 8.03 7.22 11.69
N PRO A 195 7.44 8.36 12.09
CA PRO A 195 6.44 8.38 13.16
C PRO A 195 5.21 7.51 12.82
N GLU A 196 4.57 6.94 13.84
CA GLU A 196 3.39 6.05 13.67
C GLU A 196 2.27 6.71 12.87
N ALA A 197 2.01 8.00 13.10
CA ALA A 197 1.01 8.77 12.34
C ALA A 197 1.34 8.90 10.84
N GLN A 198 2.60 8.76 10.48
CA GLN A 198 3.06 8.77 9.09
C GLN A 198 3.00 7.37 8.47
N LEU A 199 3.33 6.34 9.25
CA LEU A 199 3.20 4.94 8.84
C LEU A 199 1.75 4.57 8.51
N ASP A 200 0.77 5.13 9.21
CA ASP A 200 -0.66 4.90 8.97
C ASP A 200 -1.16 5.36 7.57
N ARG A 201 -0.32 6.06 6.79
CA ARG A 201 -0.61 6.43 5.39
C ARG A 201 -0.35 5.30 4.39
N PHE A 202 0.50 4.34 4.74
CA PHE A 202 0.67 3.12 3.95
C PHE A 202 -0.52 2.19 4.18
N LEU A 203 -1.05 1.61 3.11
CA LEU A 203 -2.15 0.65 3.22
C LEU A 203 -1.69 -0.63 3.90
N LEU A 204 -0.59 -1.19 3.40
CA LEU A 204 0.05 -2.39 3.92
C LEU A 204 1.53 -2.15 4.21
N GLN A 205 2.04 -2.85 5.23
CA GLN A 205 3.46 -3.13 5.43
C GLN A 205 3.72 -4.59 5.10
N VAL A 206 4.69 -4.85 4.25
CA VAL A 206 5.08 -6.20 3.84
C VAL A 206 6.53 -6.43 4.20
N ASP A 207 6.77 -7.45 4.99
CA ASP A 207 8.12 -7.87 5.35
C ASP A 207 8.65 -8.79 4.25
N VAL A 208 9.73 -8.37 3.60
CA VAL A 208 10.39 -9.13 2.55
C VAL A 208 11.49 -9.98 3.18
N THR A 209 11.31 -11.28 3.18
CA THR A 209 12.24 -12.26 3.74
C THR A 209 13.05 -12.94 2.65
N TYR A 210 14.07 -13.70 3.05
CA TYR A 210 14.81 -14.54 2.12
C TYR A 210 13.89 -15.60 1.50
N PRO A 211 13.98 -15.84 0.19
CA PRO A 211 13.22 -16.90 -0.45
C PRO A 211 13.67 -18.28 0.04
N GLU A 212 12.80 -19.25 -0.13
CA GLU A 212 13.11 -20.65 0.14
C GLU A 212 14.23 -21.16 -0.80
N ARG A 213 14.99 -22.18 -0.36
CA ARG A 213 16.18 -22.69 -1.07
C ARG A 213 15.94 -23.01 -2.53
N ASP A 214 14.80 -23.60 -2.87
CA ASP A 214 14.48 -23.98 -4.26
C ASP A 214 14.21 -22.76 -5.13
N ALA A 215 13.56 -21.72 -4.57
CA ALA A 215 13.34 -20.45 -5.22
C ALA A 215 14.66 -19.66 -5.41
N GLU A 216 15.56 -19.67 -4.42
CA GLU A 216 16.91 -19.11 -4.56
C GLU A 216 17.70 -19.78 -5.67
N ARG A 217 17.60 -21.10 -5.77
CA ARG A 217 18.24 -21.87 -6.85
C ARG A 217 17.72 -21.47 -8.23
N LEU A 218 16.39 -21.36 -8.37
CA LEU A 218 15.75 -20.91 -9.61
C LEU A 218 16.17 -19.47 -9.97
N MET A 219 16.15 -18.59 -9.00
CA MET A 219 16.60 -17.20 -9.14
C MET A 219 18.04 -17.15 -9.64
N MET A 220 18.96 -17.88 -8.99
CA MET A 220 20.37 -17.90 -9.36
C MET A 220 20.56 -18.36 -10.82
N ILE A 221 19.90 -19.43 -11.24
CA ILE A 221 19.99 -19.93 -12.61
C ILE A 221 19.41 -18.92 -13.60
N ALA A 222 18.25 -18.36 -13.31
CA ALA A 222 17.55 -17.44 -14.20
C ALA A 222 18.25 -16.08 -14.34
N THR A 223 18.92 -15.59 -13.27
CA THR A 223 19.55 -14.25 -13.28
C THR A 223 21.00 -14.24 -13.73
N THR A 224 21.68 -15.40 -13.71
CA THR A 224 23.08 -15.53 -14.17
C THR A 224 23.21 -16.20 -15.53
N GLY A 225 22.11 -16.69 -16.09
CA GLY A 225 22.05 -17.28 -17.43
C GLY A 225 22.02 -16.22 -18.55
N ALA A 226 22.24 -16.66 -19.79
CA ALA A 226 22.22 -15.77 -20.96
C ALA A 226 20.82 -15.25 -21.35
N ALA A 227 19.74 -15.91 -20.89
CA ALA A 227 18.37 -15.53 -21.16
C ALA A 227 17.78 -14.83 -19.93
N SER A 228 17.34 -13.58 -20.10
CA SER A 228 16.53 -12.89 -19.09
C SER A 228 15.04 -13.04 -19.41
N ALA A 229 14.21 -13.21 -18.39
CA ALA A 229 12.76 -13.22 -18.57
C ALA A 229 12.31 -11.89 -19.18
N THR A 230 11.56 -11.95 -20.28
CA THR A 230 11.01 -10.76 -20.93
C THR A 230 9.67 -10.45 -20.30
N VAL A 231 9.65 -9.46 -19.43
CA VAL A 231 8.41 -8.92 -18.83
C VAL A 231 7.74 -7.98 -19.84
N ARG A 232 6.42 -8.12 -19.99
CA ARG A 232 5.63 -7.29 -20.91
C ARG A 232 4.39 -6.74 -20.20
N PRO A 233 3.83 -5.60 -20.66
CA PRO A 233 2.57 -5.09 -20.13
C PRO A 233 1.43 -6.10 -20.32
N VAL A 234 0.62 -6.28 -19.28
CA VAL A 234 -0.60 -7.11 -19.26
C VAL A 234 -1.81 -6.24 -19.03
N LEU A 235 -1.67 -5.17 -18.25
CA LEU A 235 -2.68 -4.14 -18.03
C LEU A 235 -2.17 -2.78 -18.50
N THR A 236 -3.10 -1.86 -18.64
CA THR A 236 -2.86 -0.43 -18.80
C THR A 236 -3.21 0.31 -17.50
N ALA A 237 -2.73 1.53 -17.33
CA ALA A 237 -3.08 2.40 -16.21
C ALA A 237 -4.62 2.61 -16.10
N ALA A 238 -5.33 2.74 -17.23
CA ALA A 238 -6.78 2.88 -17.27
C ALA A 238 -7.49 1.59 -16.78
N GLU A 239 -7.02 0.42 -17.17
CA GLU A 239 -7.58 -0.86 -16.69
C GLU A 239 -7.34 -1.06 -15.20
N LEU A 240 -6.17 -0.64 -14.67
CA LEU A 240 -5.92 -0.64 -13.24
C LEU A 240 -6.90 0.28 -12.49
N GLN A 241 -7.14 1.50 -13.01
CA GLN A 241 -8.13 2.41 -12.42
C GLN A 241 -9.54 1.80 -12.43
N ALA A 242 -9.96 1.19 -13.54
CA ALA A 242 -11.24 0.48 -13.61
C ALA A 242 -11.32 -0.66 -12.57
N ALA A 243 -10.23 -1.42 -12.39
CA ALA A 243 -10.17 -2.45 -11.35
C ALA A 243 -10.25 -1.86 -9.92
N GLN A 244 -9.63 -0.70 -9.67
CA GLN A 244 -9.76 0.02 -8.38
C GLN A 244 -11.20 0.48 -8.10
N GLU A 245 -11.90 0.94 -9.12
CA GLU A 245 -13.34 1.28 -9.00
C GLU A 245 -14.18 0.02 -8.74
N LEU A 246 -13.86 -1.07 -9.43
CA LEU A 246 -14.53 -2.35 -9.23
C LEU A 246 -14.32 -2.90 -7.81
N VAL A 247 -13.11 -2.80 -7.22
CA VAL A 247 -12.85 -3.15 -5.81
C VAL A 247 -13.84 -2.48 -4.87
N ARG A 248 -14.18 -1.20 -5.10
CA ARG A 248 -15.13 -0.46 -4.24
C ARG A 248 -16.57 -0.95 -4.39
N ARG A 249 -16.90 -1.61 -5.50
CA ARG A 249 -18.22 -2.17 -5.80
C ARG A 249 -18.37 -3.63 -5.35
N VAL A 250 -17.27 -4.34 -5.02
CA VAL A 250 -17.32 -5.71 -4.50
C VAL A 250 -18.16 -5.72 -3.22
N PRO A 251 -19.26 -6.49 -3.16
CA PRO A 251 -20.12 -6.57 -1.99
C PRO A 251 -19.39 -7.23 -0.83
N VAL A 252 -19.78 -6.89 0.40
CA VAL A 252 -19.19 -7.44 1.63
C VAL A 252 -20.32 -7.85 2.56
N GLY A 253 -20.28 -9.10 3.03
CA GLY A 253 -21.26 -9.61 3.99
C GLY A 253 -21.01 -9.05 5.41
N ASP A 254 -22.08 -8.89 6.19
CA ASP A 254 -22.05 -8.35 7.55
C ASP A 254 -21.05 -9.09 8.46
N SER A 255 -20.92 -10.41 8.30
CA SER A 255 -19.96 -11.21 9.08
C SER A 255 -18.50 -10.83 8.87
N VAL A 256 -18.14 -10.28 7.70
CA VAL A 256 -16.80 -9.76 7.40
C VAL A 256 -16.65 -8.35 7.97
N VAL A 257 -17.69 -7.52 7.85
CA VAL A 257 -17.73 -6.17 8.43
C VAL A 257 -17.54 -6.22 9.94
N ASP A 258 -18.34 -7.06 10.61
CA ASP A 258 -18.28 -7.26 12.06
C ASP A 258 -16.92 -7.83 12.47
N GLY A 259 -16.43 -8.84 11.72
CA GLY A 259 -15.10 -9.42 11.97
C GLY A 259 -13.96 -8.38 11.90
N ILE A 260 -14.00 -7.46 10.93
CA ILE A 260 -13.03 -6.35 10.83
C ILE A 260 -13.16 -5.40 12.03
N LEU A 261 -14.41 -5.06 12.42
CA LEU A 261 -14.65 -4.16 13.55
C LEU A 261 -14.17 -4.78 14.86
N ASP A 262 -14.48 -6.04 15.09
CA ASP A 262 -14.09 -6.79 16.29
C ASP A 262 -12.57 -6.89 16.37
N LEU A 263 -11.89 -7.27 15.27
CA LEU A 263 -10.44 -7.36 15.21
C LEU A 263 -9.77 -6.01 15.57
N VAL A 264 -10.20 -4.92 14.93
CA VAL A 264 -9.60 -3.61 15.12
C VAL A 264 -9.88 -3.07 16.54
N ARG A 265 -11.11 -3.26 17.05
CA ARG A 265 -11.49 -2.80 18.40
C ARG A 265 -10.78 -3.60 19.50
N SER A 266 -10.66 -4.92 19.32
CA SER A 266 -9.92 -5.78 20.24
C SER A 266 -8.41 -5.51 20.28
N GLY A 267 -7.86 -4.85 19.25
CA GLY A 267 -6.47 -4.39 19.23
C GLY A 267 -6.19 -3.13 20.05
N ARG A 268 -7.23 -2.44 20.60
CA ARG A 268 -7.09 -1.19 21.36
C ARG A 268 -6.96 -1.49 22.85
N PRO A 269 -5.84 -1.15 23.51
CA PRO A 269 -5.60 -1.52 24.90
C PRO A 269 -6.64 -0.95 25.88
N GLU A 270 -7.23 0.22 25.58
CA GLU A 270 -8.20 0.90 26.46
C GLU A 270 -9.55 0.16 26.51
N THR A 271 -9.92 -0.56 25.44
CA THR A 271 -11.26 -1.16 25.29
C THR A 271 -11.21 -2.65 24.97
N SER A 272 -10.03 -3.26 24.91
CA SER A 272 -9.86 -4.67 24.57
C SER A 272 -10.35 -5.59 25.70
N ASP A 273 -11.05 -6.65 25.35
CA ASP A 273 -11.36 -7.76 26.27
C ASP A 273 -10.17 -8.75 26.39
N VAL A 274 -9.20 -8.69 25.45
CA VAL A 274 -8.02 -9.55 25.42
C VAL A 274 -7.00 -9.06 26.44
N ALA A 275 -6.71 -9.89 27.47
CA ALA A 275 -5.82 -9.51 28.56
C ALA A 275 -4.40 -9.17 28.10
N GLU A 276 -3.89 -9.91 27.11
CA GLU A 276 -2.56 -9.67 26.52
C GLU A 276 -2.47 -8.30 25.84
N VAL A 277 -3.54 -7.87 25.16
CA VAL A 277 -3.57 -6.55 24.51
C VAL A 277 -3.50 -5.44 25.56
N ARG A 278 -4.31 -5.52 26.62
CA ARG A 278 -4.28 -4.54 27.73
C ARG A 278 -2.92 -4.48 28.42
N ARG A 279 -2.23 -5.62 28.50
CA ARG A 279 -0.93 -5.71 29.21
C ARG A 279 0.25 -5.30 28.33
N HIS A 280 0.22 -5.63 27.03
CA HIS A 280 1.39 -5.60 26.16
C HIS A 280 1.36 -4.54 25.06
N VAL A 281 0.17 -4.05 24.67
CA VAL A 281 0.04 -3.04 23.62
C VAL A 281 0.09 -1.64 24.25
N ALA A 282 1.02 -0.82 23.75
CA ALA A 282 1.13 0.59 24.14
C ALA A 282 0.22 1.49 23.30
N TRP A 283 0.00 1.11 22.05
CA TRP A 283 -0.79 1.86 21.08
C TRP A 283 -1.49 0.88 20.12
N GLY A 284 -2.79 1.07 19.91
CA GLY A 284 -3.65 0.19 19.13
C GLY A 284 -4.14 0.81 17.82
N PRO A 285 -4.78 0.01 16.94
CA PRO A 285 -5.15 0.43 15.60
C PRO A 285 -6.34 1.41 15.60
N GLY A 286 -6.22 2.46 14.77
CA GLY A 286 -7.26 3.46 14.54
C GLY A 286 -8.30 3.03 13.50
N PRO A 287 -9.30 3.88 13.19
CA PRO A 287 -10.32 3.60 12.16
C PRO A 287 -9.76 3.35 10.77
N ARG A 288 -8.59 3.91 10.44
CA ARG A 288 -7.90 3.65 9.15
C ARG A 288 -7.51 2.18 8.98
N ALA A 289 -7.22 1.47 10.06
CA ALA A 289 -6.95 0.04 10.00
C ALA A 289 -8.19 -0.75 9.50
N ALA A 290 -9.38 -0.41 9.99
CA ALA A 290 -10.62 -1.03 9.52
C ALA A 290 -10.89 -0.73 8.04
N GLN A 291 -10.67 0.53 7.61
CA GLN A 291 -10.78 0.93 6.20
C GLN A 291 -9.77 0.19 5.32
N ALA A 292 -8.52 0.05 5.78
CA ALA A 292 -7.48 -0.67 5.07
C ALA A 292 -7.83 -2.17 4.93
N LEU A 293 -8.26 -2.83 6.02
CA LEU A 293 -8.72 -4.22 5.98
C LEU A 293 -9.88 -4.41 5.01
N MET A 294 -10.87 -3.52 5.04
CA MET A 294 -12.03 -3.58 4.14
C MET A 294 -11.62 -3.49 2.67
N LEU A 295 -10.80 -2.50 2.32
CA LEU A 295 -10.36 -2.31 0.93
C LEU A 295 -9.43 -3.45 0.47
N ALA A 296 -8.50 -3.86 1.32
CA ALA A 296 -7.57 -4.94 0.99
C ALA A 296 -8.28 -6.30 0.86
N SER A 297 -9.28 -6.61 1.70
CA SER A 297 -10.08 -7.85 1.59
C SER A 297 -10.89 -7.88 0.30
N ARG A 298 -11.50 -6.75 -0.10
CA ARG A 298 -12.19 -6.62 -1.40
C ARG A 298 -11.22 -6.83 -2.57
N ALA A 299 -10.05 -6.19 -2.52
CA ALA A 299 -9.04 -6.31 -3.54
C ALA A 299 -8.52 -7.75 -3.68
N ARG A 300 -8.33 -8.46 -2.55
CA ARG A 300 -7.93 -9.86 -2.53
C ARG A 300 -9.01 -10.76 -3.14
N ALA A 301 -10.28 -10.56 -2.77
CA ALA A 301 -11.40 -11.31 -3.35
C ALA A 301 -11.49 -11.10 -4.87
N LEU A 302 -11.35 -9.85 -5.35
CA LEU A 302 -11.33 -9.54 -6.79
C LEU A 302 -10.16 -10.20 -7.50
N MET A 303 -8.96 -10.20 -6.89
CA MET A 303 -7.76 -10.82 -7.46
C MET A 303 -7.92 -12.33 -7.66
N ASP A 304 -8.68 -12.98 -6.76
CA ASP A 304 -9.02 -14.41 -6.84
C ASP A 304 -10.29 -14.68 -7.66
N GLY A 305 -10.91 -13.67 -8.28
CA GLY A 305 -12.17 -13.80 -9.04
C GLY A 305 -13.39 -14.12 -8.17
N ARG A 306 -13.32 -13.85 -6.85
CA ARG A 306 -14.41 -14.11 -5.91
C ARG A 306 -15.32 -12.89 -5.80
N TYR A 307 -16.61 -13.14 -5.68
CA TYR A 307 -17.65 -12.10 -5.65
C TYR A 307 -17.74 -11.35 -4.32
N THR A 308 -17.17 -11.89 -3.25
CA THR A 308 -17.18 -11.29 -1.90
C THR A 308 -15.95 -11.76 -1.12
N PRO A 309 -15.39 -10.92 -0.24
CA PRO A 309 -14.36 -11.35 0.68
C PRO A 309 -14.90 -12.28 1.77
N SER A 310 -13.99 -13.05 2.38
CA SER A 310 -14.25 -13.94 3.51
C SER A 310 -13.55 -13.45 4.78
N ARG A 311 -13.83 -14.07 5.93
CA ARG A 311 -13.07 -13.86 7.17
C ARG A 311 -11.61 -14.27 7.03
N ASP A 312 -11.33 -15.32 6.23
CA ASP A 312 -9.96 -15.77 5.95
C ASP A 312 -9.13 -14.67 5.26
N ASP A 313 -9.77 -13.83 4.41
CA ASP A 313 -9.09 -12.68 3.82
C ASP A 313 -8.71 -11.67 4.88
N VAL A 314 -9.58 -11.42 5.85
CA VAL A 314 -9.31 -10.51 6.98
C VAL A 314 -8.14 -11.02 7.81
N VAL A 315 -8.14 -12.33 8.15
CA VAL A 315 -7.07 -12.98 8.90
C VAL A 315 -5.73 -12.88 8.14
N ALA A 316 -5.73 -13.22 6.86
CA ALA A 316 -4.52 -13.17 6.03
C ALA A 316 -3.94 -11.74 5.88
N LEU A 317 -4.80 -10.72 5.92
CA LEU A 317 -4.40 -9.31 5.79
C LEU A 317 -4.16 -8.62 7.13
N ALA A 318 -4.48 -9.27 8.26
CA ALA A 318 -4.35 -8.67 9.58
C ALA A 318 -2.91 -8.19 9.86
N LYS A 319 -1.91 -9.05 9.69
CA LYS A 319 -0.50 -8.69 9.91
C LYS A 319 -0.03 -7.56 8.99
N PRO A 320 -0.19 -7.65 7.66
CA PRO A 320 0.21 -6.56 6.75
C PRO A 320 -0.45 -5.21 7.04
N VAL A 321 -1.69 -5.22 7.56
CA VAL A 321 -2.41 -3.98 7.90
C VAL A 321 -2.06 -3.47 9.29
N LEU A 322 -1.86 -4.33 10.28
CA LEU A 322 -1.77 -3.93 11.70
C LEU A 322 -0.34 -3.72 12.19
N ARG A 323 0.69 -4.34 11.60
CA ARG A 323 2.09 -4.26 12.06
C ARG A 323 2.58 -2.82 12.24
N HIS A 324 2.26 -1.94 11.32
CA HIS A 324 2.64 -0.53 11.36
C HIS A 324 1.59 0.39 12.01
N ARG A 325 0.54 -0.21 12.58
CA ARG A 325 -0.57 0.47 13.25
C ARG A 325 -0.76 0.07 14.70
N MET A 326 0.18 -0.71 15.23
CA MET A 326 0.21 -1.12 16.65
C MET A 326 1.64 -1.07 17.17
N ALA A 327 1.80 -0.81 18.45
CA ALA A 327 3.10 -0.84 19.10
C ALA A 327 3.03 -1.56 20.44
N LEU A 328 4.05 -2.38 20.72
CA LEU A 328 4.24 -3.03 22.02
C LEU A 328 4.88 -2.08 23.01
N ASN A 329 4.48 -2.19 24.28
CA ASN A 329 5.13 -1.48 25.36
C ASN A 329 6.52 -2.10 25.71
N PHE A 330 7.25 -1.41 26.58
CA PHE A 330 8.61 -1.85 26.95
C PHE A 330 8.63 -3.21 27.65
N SER A 331 7.65 -3.49 28.52
CA SER A 331 7.55 -4.76 29.26
C SER A 331 7.41 -5.95 28.31
N ALA A 332 6.51 -5.83 27.32
CA ALA A 332 6.30 -6.88 26.33
C ALA A 332 7.57 -7.20 25.52
N ARG A 333 8.32 -6.14 25.12
CA ARG A 333 9.60 -6.32 24.43
C ARG A 333 10.65 -7.01 25.28
N ALA A 334 10.72 -6.66 26.57
CA ALA A 334 11.62 -7.28 27.53
C ALA A 334 11.25 -8.76 27.79
N GLU A 335 9.96 -9.11 27.75
CA GLU A 335 9.45 -10.47 27.86
C GLU A 335 9.60 -11.29 26.55
N GLY A 336 10.12 -10.69 25.47
CA GLY A 336 10.31 -11.36 24.17
C GLY A 336 9.01 -11.58 23.37
N ILE A 337 7.94 -10.85 23.72
CA ILE A 337 6.67 -10.94 23.02
C ILE A 337 6.79 -10.20 21.68
N THR A 338 6.33 -10.83 20.61
CA THR A 338 6.30 -10.24 19.27
C THR A 338 4.92 -9.67 18.96
N LEU A 339 4.90 -8.60 18.17
CA LEU A 339 3.64 -8.00 17.73
C LEU A 339 2.81 -8.97 16.89
N ASP A 340 3.46 -9.78 16.06
CA ASP A 340 2.83 -10.83 15.27
C ASP A 340 2.08 -11.85 16.13
N ALA A 341 2.66 -12.27 17.25
CA ALA A 341 1.98 -13.19 18.18
C ALA A 341 0.72 -12.56 18.80
N VAL A 342 0.74 -11.24 19.07
CA VAL A 342 -0.44 -10.51 19.55
C VAL A 342 -1.51 -10.45 18.45
N ILE A 343 -1.11 -10.15 17.21
CA ILE A 343 -2.04 -10.09 16.06
C ILE A 343 -2.65 -11.48 15.81
N ASP A 344 -1.85 -12.55 15.85
CA ASP A 344 -2.35 -13.93 15.70
C ASP A 344 -3.42 -14.26 16.76
N ARG A 345 -3.20 -13.82 18.00
CA ARG A 345 -4.19 -14.00 19.07
C ARG A 345 -5.49 -13.23 18.80
N LEU A 346 -5.38 -12.02 18.26
CA LEU A 346 -6.56 -11.22 17.86
C LEU A 346 -7.34 -11.86 16.71
N CYS A 347 -6.65 -12.57 15.81
CA CYS A 347 -7.29 -13.26 14.67
C CYS A 347 -7.98 -14.59 15.08
N ALA A 348 -7.59 -15.20 16.18
CA ALA A 348 -8.11 -16.52 16.60
C ALA A 348 -9.64 -16.65 16.64
N PRO A 349 -10.43 -15.61 17.03
CA PRO A 349 -11.90 -15.68 16.98
C PRO A 349 -12.51 -15.61 15.57
N LEU A 350 -11.72 -15.22 14.57
CA LEU A 350 -12.16 -15.07 13.17
C LEU A 350 -11.88 -16.31 12.32
N ALA A 351 -10.90 -17.13 12.75
CA ALA A 351 -10.43 -18.34 12.08
C ALA A 351 -11.42 -19.52 12.14
#